data_07c2efb70267b22d9039d3d47aaf86a5
#
_entry.id   07c2efb70267b22d9039d3d47aaf86a5
#
_cell.length_a   1.000
_cell.length_b   1.000
_cell.length_c   1.000
_cell.angle_alpha   90.00
_cell.angle_beta   90.00
_cell.angle_gamma   90.00
#
_symmetry.space_group_name_H-M   'P 1'
#
loop_
_entity.id
_entity.type
_entity.pdbx_description
1 polymer ?
#
loop_
_entity_poly.entity_id
_entity_poly.type
_entity_poly.pdbx_seq_one_letter_code
_entity_poly.pdbx_strand_id
1 'polypeptide(L)'
;MTGIQVRDAHLHNLRNVDVDIPRGTLVAVTGVSGSGKSSLAFGTIHGEGQRRYLESVAPFARRLIGSAVDPQVGAVEGLPPTVALEQSTSGGGARSTVGTVSALSNSIRLLYSRAGDNPKGLYSDSFSPNTPEGMCPTCQGTGVVHEPTEASMVPDPTLSIEDGAIQAWPGAWAGKNFHDILQALGYDLDSPWQDLPQKDRDWILFTDERPVVTVKPVRGEDQIQRNYKGTWRSVASYLTNTLAETNSDTLRKRVLSYMESHVCETCHGRRLNPEALKVTYAGMPIDELGALPLDQVYEVLDAQEPSAGSAEDLLLKQILPALQSALDLGLAHLSLDRPAPTLSAGELQRIRLSAQLRSGLFGVAYVLDEPSAGLHPSERGAVLDICRRFIDAGNSVLLVEHDMELVAQTDWLVDVGPLAGERGGEVVYSGPTSEYTGDAPTARALANRTLSLNDDPRPAAGELSLSGVRARSIDGLDIAFGLGQFTAVAGVSGSGKSTLVSTVLAGVLREAASSVVDEEDDAVDGAGAGEAGWNVDKQEGFDAVSRVVQITQKPIGRTPRSTLATYTGLFDGVRKLF
;
A
#
# COMPACT_ATOMS: atom_id res chain seq x y z
N MET A 1 -41.05 6.10 7.06
CA MET A 1 -39.78 5.42 7.27
C MET A 1 -38.86 6.39 7.99
N THR A 2 -38.33 6.03 9.14
CA THR A 2 -37.42 6.88 9.89
C THR A 2 -36.05 6.86 9.19
N GLY A 3 -35.72 7.94 8.47
CA GLY A 3 -34.44 8.15 7.81
C GLY A 3 -33.35 8.65 8.75
N ILE A 4 -32.13 8.79 8.24
CA ILE A 4 -31.04 9.53 8.88
C ILE A 4 -31.29 11.01 8.59
N GLN A 5 -31.39 11.82 9.62
CA GLN A 5 -31.62 13.26 9.51
C GLN A 5 -30.38 13.99 10.02
N VAL A 6 -29.70 14.69 9.14
CA VAL A 6 -28.55 15.54 9.46
C VAL A 6 -29.05 16.98 9.51
N ARG A 7 -28.68 17.75 10.52
CA ARG A 7 -29.05 19.16 10.70
C ARG A 7 -27.82 19.98 11.08
N ASP A 8 -27.65 21.10 10.42
CA ASP A 8 -26.59 22.07 10.66
C ASP A 8 -25.19 21.45 10.57
N ALA A 9 -24.90 20.71 9.51
CA ALA A 9 -23.55 20.19 9.28
C ALA A 9 -22.67 21.30 8.69
N HIS A 10 -21.55 21.59 9.39
CA HIS A 10 -20.66 22.70 9.02
C HIS A 10 -19.17 22.33 9.10
N LEU A 11 -18.85 21.03 8.93
CA LEU A 11 -17.47 20.54 8.92
C LEU A 11 -16.75 20.96 7.62
N HIS A 12 -15.53 21.47 7.75
CA HIS A 12 -14.69 21.97 6.66
C HIS A 12 -15.40 23.04 5.81
N ASN A 13 -15.75 22.70 4.56
CA ASN A 13 -16.43 23.61 3.64
C ASN A 13 -17.97 23.48 3.63
N LEU A 14 -18.56 22.61 4.44
CA LEU A 14 -20.01 22.48 4.54
C LEU A 14 -20.66 23.75 5.11
N ARG A 15 -21.78 24.17 4.51
CA ARG A 15 -22.48 25.41 4.83
C ARG A 15 -23.81 25.14 5.53
N ASN A 16 -23.74 24.75 6.81
CA ASN A 16 -24.93 24.49 7.62
C ASN A 16 -25.95 23.58 6.90
N VAL A 17 -25.45 22.43 6.45
CA VAL A 17 -26.20 21.51 5.59
C VAL A 17 -27.25 20.77 6.40
N ASP A 18 -28.50 20.80 5.90
CA ASP A 18 -29.59 19.94 6.31
C ASP A 18 -29.88 18.91 5.22
N VAL A 19 -29.93 17.62 5.58
CA VAL A 19 -30.25 16.57 4.61
C VAL A 19 -30.93 15.37 5.29
N ASP A 20 -31.92 14.82 4.61
CA ASP A 20 -32.63 13.60 4.99
C ASP A 20 -32.23 12.46 4.03
N ILE A 21 -31.81 11.32 4.61
CA ILE A 21 -31.31 10.17 3.89
C ILE A 21 -32.11 8.93 4.32
N PRO A 22 -32.71 8.16 3.40
CA PRO A 22 -33.47 6.97 3.75
C PRO A 22 -32.55 5.87 4.30
N ARG A 23 -33.07 5.02 5.19
CA ARG A 23 -32.37 3.83 5.71
C ARG A 23 -32.74 2.59 4.89
N GLY A 24 -31.86 1.61 4.91
CA GLY A 24 -32.08 0.34 4.20
C GLY A 24 -32.08 0.50 2.67
N THR A 25 -31.35 1.48 2.16
CA THR A 25 -31.26 1.80 0.72
C THR A 25 -29.82 2.03 0.31
N LEU A 26 -29.56 1.96 -0.99
CA LEU A 26 -28.30 2.32 -1.61
C LEU A 26 -28.31 3.82 -1.96
N VAL A 27 -27.52 4.58 -1.25
CA VAL A 27 -27.45 6.05 -1.39
C VAL A 27 -26.10 6.44 -2.02
N ALA A 28 -26.13 7.20 -3.11
CA ALA A 28 -24.93 7.84 -3.64
C ALA A 28 -24.79 9.26 -3.07
N VAL A 29 -23.60 9.58 -2.58
CA VAL A 29 -23.17 10.94 -2.25
C VAL A 29 -22.20 11.38 -3.34
N THR A 30 -22.60 12.30 -4.19
CA THR A 30 -21.85 12.71 -5.37
C THR A 30 -21.69 14.23 -5.47
N GLY A 31 -21.04 14.72 -6.51
CA GLY A 31 -20.77 16.13 -6.76
C GLY A 31 -19.35 16.36 -7.27
N VAL A 32 -19.01 17.58 -7.62
CA VAL A 32 -17.67 17.93 -8.13
C VAL A 32 -16.58 17.68 -7.07
N SER A 33 -15.34 17.49 -7.50
CA SER A 33 -14.21 17.29 -6.57
C SER A 33 -14.05 18.51 -5.66
N GLY A 34 -13.86 18.28 -4.35
CA GLY A 34 -13.74 19.36 -3.36
C GLY A 34 -15.06 20.04 -2.97
N SER A 35 -16.23 19.50 -3.37
CA SER A 35 -17.55 20.09 -3.01
C SER A 35 -17.97 19.85 -1.56
N GLY A 36 -17.36 18.88 -0.84
CA GLY A 36 -17.71 18.55 0.55
C GLY A 36 -18.33 17.16 0.75
N LYS A 37 -18.33 16.29 -0.27
CA LYS A 37 -18.87 14.92 -0.19
C LYS A 37 -18.28 14.12 0.98
N SER A 38 -16.95 14.03 1.05
CA SER A 38 -16.26 13.30 2.12
C SER A 38 -16.44 13.98 3.47
N SER A 39 -16.58 15.32 3.52
CA SER A 39 -16.92 16.05 4.74
C SER A 39 -18.31 15.65 5.27
N LEU A 40 -19.30 15.47 4.37
CA LEU A 40 -20.64 15.03 4.76
C LEU A 40 -20.66 13.55 5.14
N ALA A 41 -20.19 12.66 4.25
CA ALA A 41 -20.32 11.22 4.41
C ALA A 41 -19.40 10.66 5.54
N PHE A 42 -18.11 10.99 5.49
CA PHE A 42 -17.12 10.48 6.44
C PHE A 42 -16.96 11.40 7.66
N GLY A 43 -16.71 12.68 7.44
CA GLY A 43 -16.45 13.60 8.55
C GLY A 43 -17.66 13.81 9.44
N THR A 44 -18.86 13.99 8.86
CA THR A 44 -20.09 14.26 9.62
C THR A 44 -20.85 12.99 9.99
N ILE A 45 -21.35 12.23 9.00
CA ILE A 45 -22.25 11.08 9.26
C ILE A 45 -21.47 9.95 9.94
N HIS A 46 -20.36 9.51 9.38
CA HIS A 46 -19.54 8.46 10.01
C HIS A 46 -18.89 8.95 11.30
N GLY A 47 -18.35 10.18 11.32
CA GLY A 47 -17.75 10.78 12.52
C GLY A 47 -18.70 10.82 13.71
N GLU A 48 -19.96 11.21 13.50
CA GLU A 48 -20.99 11.20 14.52
C GLU A 48 -21.35 9.77 14.97
N GLY A 49 -21.46 8.83 14.03
CA GLY A 49 -21.68 7.41 14.36
C GLY A 49 -20.55 6.84 15.22
N GLN A 50 -19.30 7.16 14.89
CA GLN A 50 -18.12 6.77 15.65
C GLN A 50 -18.08 7.44 17.04
N ARG A 51 -18.42 8.75 17.11
CA ARG A 51 -18.48 9.48 18.38
C ARG A 51 -19.49 8.82 19.34
N ARG A 52 -20.71 8.49 18.88
CA ARG A 52 -21.75 7.80 19.69
C ARG A 52 -21.30 6.42 20.13
N TYR A 53 -20.66 5.67 19.23
CA TYR A 53 -20.11 4.37 19.58
C TYR A 53 -19.06 4.48 20.69
N LEU A 54 -18.12 5.40 20.56
CA LEU A 54 -17.07 5.64 21.55
C LEU A 54 -17.63 6.15 22.90
N GLU A 55 -18.72 6.89 22.90
CA GLU A 55 -19.40 7.30 24.12
C GLU A 55 -20.03 6.12 24.87
N SER A 56 -20.46 5.09 24.14
CA SER A 56 -21.01 3.86 24.75
C SER A 56 -19.93 2.94 25.32
N VAL A 57 -18.66 3.11 24.93
CA VAL A 57 -17.52 2.28 25.36
C VAL A 57 -16.90 2.84 26.63
N ALA A 58 -16.38 1.94 27.49
CA ALA A 58 -15.76 2.30 28.76
C ALA A 58 -14.65 3.37 28.63
N PRO A 59 -14.52 4.30 29.59
CA PRO A 59 -13.57 5.42 29.53
C PRO A 59 -12.11 5.03 29.30
N PHE A 60 -11.71 3.83 29.73
CA PHE A 60 -10.37 3.30 29.52
C PHE A 60 -10.11 2.97 28.04
N ALA A 61 -11.06 2.35 27.36
CA ALA A 61 -10.93 2.00 25.95
C ALA A 61 -10.93 3.25 25.06
N ARG A 62 -11.65 4.31 25.42
CA ARG A 62 -11.60 5.61 24.71
C ARG A 62 -10.20 6.20 24.61
N ARG A 63 -9.36 6.05 25.64
CA ARG A 63 -7.99 6.58 25.63
C ARG A 63 -7.07 5.82 24.67
N LEU A 64 -7.40 4.57 24.36
CA LEU A 64 -6.62 3.70 23.46
C LEU A 64 -6.99 3.89 21.98
N ILE A 65 -8.24 4.30 21.72
CA ILE A 65 -8.77 4.40 20.33
C ILE A 65 -8.46 5.78 19.70
N GLY A 66 -7.96 6.73 20.49
CA GLY A 66 -7.70 8.10 20.01
C GLY A 66 -8.95 9.00 20.10
N SER A 67 -8.78 10.28 19.83
CA SER A 67 -9.88 11.24 19.77
C SER A 67 -10.67 11.04 18.49
N ALA A 68 -11.97 10.79 18.59
CA ALA A 68 -12.88 10.91 17.45
C ALA A 68 -12.79 12.34 16.86
N VAL A 69 -12.87 12.45 15.55
CA VAL A 69 -12.98 13.75 14.89
C VAL A 69 -14.30 14.39 15.36
N ASP A 70 -14.26 15.66 15.74
CA ASP A 70 -15.48 16.42 16.04
C ASP A 70 -16.26 16.58 14.73
N PRO A 71 -17.47 16.00 14.61
CA PRO A 71 -18.24 16.02 13.37
C PRO A 71 -18.78 17.38 12.99
N GLN A 72 -18.68 18.39 13.86
CA GLN A 72 -19.16 19.76 13.65
C GLN A 72 -20.56 19.80 13.03
N VAL A 73 -21.52 19.23 13.74
CA VAL A 73 -22.92 19.09 13.32
C VAL A 73 -23.85 19.42 14.48
N GLY A 74 -24.96 20.14 14.20
CA GLY A 74 -25.93 20.48 15.22
C GLY A 74 -26.68 19.25 15.76
N ALA A 75 -27.19 18.39 14.89
CA ALA A 75 -27.84 17.15 15.25
C ALA A 75 -27.80 16.11 14.12
N VAL A 76 -27.72 14.82 14.49
CA VAL A 76 -27.97 13.71 13.56
C VAL A 76 -28.96 12.75 14.23
N GLU A 77 -30.14 12.60 13.66
CA GLU A 77 -31.17 11.68 14.19
C GLU A 77 -31.27 10.42 13.32
N GLY A 78 -31.72 9.32 13.89
CA GLY A 78 -31.95 8.07 13.17
C GLY A 78 -30.70 7.37 12.66
N LEU A 79 -29.49 7.82 13.03
CA LEU A 79 -28.22 7.23 12.59
C LEU A 79 -27.94 5.90 13.32
N PRO A 80 -27.82 4.77 12.59
CA PRO A 80 -27.34 3.52 13.16
C PRO A 80 -25.81 3.58 13.39
N PRO A 81 -25.24 2.57 14.08
CA PRO A 81 -23.78 2.40 14.08
C PRO A 81 -23.20 2.41 12.66
N THR A 82 -22.04 3.03 12.49
CA THR A 82 -21.45 3.23 11.15
C THR A 82 -20.16 2.44 11.00
N VAL A 83 -19.93 1.91 9.80
CA VAL A 83 -18.70 1.24 9.38
C VAL A 83 -18.18 1.96 8.14
N ALA A 84 -16.96 2.52 8.21
CA ALA A 84 -16.34 3.18 7.07
C ALA A 84 -15.29 2.30 6.41
N LEU A 85 -15.25 2.36 5.07
CA LEU A 85 -14.20 1.77 4.24
C LEU A 85 -13.62 2.88 3.37
N GLU A 86 -12.60 3.54 3.91
CA GLU A 86 -11.87 4.62 3.22
C GLU A 86 -10.80 4.06 2.30
N GLN A 87 -10.49 4.80 1.24
CA GLN A 87 -9.30 4.57 0.42
C GLN A 87 -8.05 4.94 1.21
N SER A 88 -7.52 4.03 2.02
CA SER A 88 -6.25 4.24 2.67
C SER A 88 -5.13 3.51 1.92
N THR A 89 -4.07 4.22 1.60
CA THR A 89 -2.83 3.66 1.03
C THR A 89 -2.02 2.86 2.05
N SER A 90 -2.38 2.94 3.34
CA SER A 90 -1.74 2.15 4.38
C SER A 90 -2.28 0.72 4.36
N GLY A 91 -1.66 -0.15 3.58
CA GLY A 91 -1.99 -1.58 3.44
C GLY A 91 -1.71 -2.44 4.68
N GLY A 92 -1.55 -1.85 5.86
CA GLY A 92 -1.09 -2.58 7.05
C GLY A 92 0.44 -2.60 7.17
N GLY A 93 0.97 -3.27 8.19
CA GLY A 93 2.42 -3.41 8.40
C GLY A 93 3.11 -4.19 7.26
N ALA A 94 4.42 -4.09 7.18
CA ALA A 94 5.26 -4.76 6.18
C ALA A 94 5.06 -6.30 6.09
N ARG A 95 4.45 -6.91 7.10
CA ARG A 95 4.16 -8.35 7.17
C ARG A 95 2.71 -8.71 6.81
N SER A 96 1.87 -7.72 6.48
CA SER A 96 0.48 -7.97 6.08
C SER A 96 0.41 -8.54 4.67
N THR A 97 -0.46 -9.53 4.47
CA THR A 97 -0.71 -10.17 3.16
C THR A 97 -2.20 -10.11 2.82
N VAL A 98 -2.56 -10.42 1.57
CA VAL A 98 -3.95 -10.59 1.14
C VAL A 98 -4.71 -11.50 2.10
N GLY A 99 -4.15 -12.66 2.44
CA GLY A 99 -4.77 -13.61 3.36
C GLY A 99 -5.01 -13.06 4.77
N THR A 100 -4.14 -12.16 5.28
CA THR A 100 -4.34 -11.53 6.60
C THR A 100 -5.36 -10.42 6.55
N VAL A 101 -5.36 -9.58 5.51
CA VAL A 101 -6.34 -8.49 5.33
C VAL A 101 -7.74 -9.04 5.07
N SER A 102 -7.85 -10.11 4.29
CA SER A 102 -9.12 -10.81 4.04
C SER A 102 -9.58 -11.67 5.21
N ALA A 103 -8.76 -11.85 6.27
CA ALA A 103 -8.95 -12.81 7.36
C ALA A 103 -9.03 -14.29 6.92
N LEU A 104 -8.78 -14.61 5.64
CA LEU A 104 -8.76 -15.99 5.12
C LEU A 104 -7.61 -16.81 5.72
N SER A 105 -6.46 -16.20 5.96
CA SER A 105 -5.30 -16.90 6.55
C SER A 105 -5.62 -17.61 7.85
N ASN A 106 -6.49 -17.06 8.71
CA ASN A 106 -6.85 -17.69 9.97
C ASN A 106 -7.63 -19.00 9.75
N SER A 107 -8.61 -18.96 8.85
CA SER A 107 -9.44 -20.13 8.53
C SER A 107 -8.63 -21.22 7.82
N ILE A 108 -7.72 -20.85 6.90
CA ILE A 108 -6.83 -21.76 6.21
C ILE A 108 -5.82 -22.40 7.17
N ARG A 109 -5.23 -21.64 8.09
CA ARG A 109 -4.36 -22.20 9.14
C ARG A 109 -5.09 -23.19 10.05
N LEU A 110 -6.35 -22.91 10.39
CA LEU A 110 -7.20 -23.86 11.09
C LEU A 110 -7.48 -25.10 10.27
N LEU A 111 -7.70 -24.98 8.96
CA LEU A 111 -7.91 -26.10 8.04
C LEU A 111 -6.70 -27.05 8.05
N TYR A 112 -5.49 -26.51 7.87
CA TYR A 112 -4.24 -27.29 7.96
C TYR A 112 -4.03 -27.94 9.32
N SER A 113 -4.37 -27.23 10.41
CA SER A 113 -4.25 -27.75 11.77
C SER A 113 -5.23 -28.91 12.06
N ARG A 114 -6.47 -28.86 11.52
CA ARG A 114 -7.57 -29.75 11.90
C ARG A 114 -7.87 -30.84 10.88
N ALA A 115 -7.60 -30.58 9.62
CA ALA A 115 -7.93 -31.47 8.51
C ALA A 115 -6.72 -31.86 7.66
N GLY A 116 -5.56 -31.20 7.83
CA GLY A 116 -4.33 -31.55 7.15
C GLY A 116 -3.71 -32.85 7.66
N ASP A 117 -2.82 -33.44 6.87
CA ASP A 117 -1.94 -34.53 7.31
C ASP A 117 -0.91 -33.96 8.31
N ASN A 118 -1.34 -33.91 9.57
CA ASN A 118 -0.65 -33.24 10.68
C ASN A 118 -0.30 -34.23 11.80
N PRO A 119 0.69 -35.12 11.57
CA PRO A 119 1.03 -36.19 12.51
C PRO A 119 1.54 -35.69 13.86
N LYS A 120 2.07 -34.48 13.91
CA LYS A 120 2.56 -33.84 15.17
C LYS A 120 1.48 -33.07 15.91
N GLY A 121 0.28 -32.91 15.34
CA GLY A 121 -0.80 -32.14 15.95
C GLY A 121 -0.49 -30.67 16.12
N LEU A 122 0.19 -30.03 15.14
CA LEU A 122 0.52 -28.63 15.16
C LEU A 122 -0.75 -27.78 15.22
N TYR A 123 -0.73 -26.71 16.00
CA TYR A 123 -1.83 -25.76 16.12
C TYR A 123 -1.80 -24.71 15.00
N SER A 124 -2.88 -23.96 14.83
CA SER A 124 -3.02 -22.93 13.80
C SER A 124 -1.88 -21.90 13.78
N ASP A 125 -1.34 -21.57 14.96
CA ASP A 125 -0.25 -20.58 15.09
C ASP A 125 1.08 -21.10 14.53
N SER A 126 1.27 -22.41 14.49
CA SER A 126 2.43 -23.04 13.84
C SER A 126 2.49 -22.83 12.33
N PHE A 127 1.38 -22.42 11.71
CA PHE A 127 1.27 -22.12 10.27
C PHE A 127 1.32 -20.62 9.97
N SER A 128 1.74 -19.79 10.92
CA SER A 128 1.86 -18.34 10.74
C SER A 128 3.32 -17.90 10.71
N PRO A 129 3.80 -17.22 9.67
CA PRO A 129 5.15 -16.65 9.67
C PRO A 129 5.32 -15.49 10.64
N ASN A 130 4.23 -15.04 11.30
CA ASN A 130 4.21 -13.91 12.21
C ASN A 130 4.14 -14.30 13.69
N THR A 131 4.13 -15.60 13.99
CA THR A 131 4.12 -16.15 15.36
C THR A 131 5.44 -16.84 15.68
N PRO A 132 5.90 -16.84 16.92
CA PRO A 132 7.14 -17.53 17.33
C PRO A 132 7.14 -19.03 16.98
N GLU A 133 5.96 -19.68 17.07
CA GLU A 133 5.81 -21.11 16.82
C GLU A 133 5.83 -21.46 15.34
N GLY A 134 5.40 -20.52 14.47
CA GLY A 134 5.25 -20.78 13.04
C GLY A 134 6.37 -20.20 12.18
N MET A 135 7.05 -19.17 12.64
CA MET A 135 8.09 -18.53 11.84
C MET A 135 9.33 -19.43 11.69
N CYS A 136 10.02 -19.30 10.57
CA CYS A 136 11.34 -19.89 10.37
C CYS A 136 12.31 -19.34 11.44
N PRO A 137 13.03 -20.19 12.18
CA PRO A 137 13.91 -19.73 13.27
C PRO A 137 15.10 -18.90 12.76
N THR A 138 15.54 -19.10 11.52
CA THR A 138 16.70 -18.39 10.95
C THR A 138 16.30 -16.98 10.46
N CYS A 139 15.30 -16.87 9.60
CA CYS A 139 14.89 -15.58 9.02
C CYS A 139 13.74 -14.90 9.76
N GLN A 140 13.24 -15.48 10.85
CA GLN A 140 12.13 -14.94 11.66
C GLN A 140 10.89 -14.57 10.83
N GLY A 141 10.58 -15.40 9.84
CA GLY A 141 9.40 -15.25 8.99
C GLY A 141 9.52 -14.25 7.84
N THR A 142 10.71 -13.69 7.58
CA THR A 142 10.94 -12.78 6.45
C THR A 142 11.13 -13.51 5.12
N GLY A 143 11.67 -14.74 5.14
CA GLY A 143 12.04 -15.52 3.96
C GLY A 143 13.44 -15.19 3.43
N VAL A 144 14.01 -14.07 3.85
CA VAL A 144 15.32 -13.58 3.46
C VAL A 144 16.16 -13.29 4.71
N VAL A 145 17.46 -13.43 4.56
CA VAL A 145 18.45 -13.02 5.56
C VAL A 145 19.21 -11.84 5.00
N HIS A 146 19.38 -10.81 5.82
CA HIS A 146 20.14 -9.62 5.46
C HIS A 146 21.49 -9.66 6.19
N GLU A 147 22.56 -9.70 5.43
CA GLU A 147 23.93 -9.77 5.97
C GLU A 147 24.74 -8.56 5.49
N PRO A 148 25.35 -7.81 6.42
CA PRO A 148 26.29 -6.76 6.04
C PRO A 148 27.59 -7.40 5.56
N THR A 149 28.00 -7.09 4.32
CA THR A 149 29.26 -7.53 3.72
C THR A 149 30.24 -6.37 3.61
N GLU A 150 31.53 -6.63 3.46
CA GLU A 150 32.53 -5.58 3.23
C GLU A 150 32.15 -4.75 1.99
N ALA A 151 31.76 -5.40 0.88
CA ALA A 151 31.38 -4.74 -0.35
C ALA A 151 30.14 -3.86 -0.21
N SER A 152 29.14 -4.28 0.59
CA SER A 152 27.93 -3.49 0.80
C SER A 152 28.15 -2.29 1.73
N MET A 153 29.07 -2.41 2.71
CA MET A 153 29.37 -1.34 3.67
C MET A 153 30.41 -0.34 3.14
N VAL A 154 31.31 -0.77 2.24
CA VAL A 154 32.39 -0.01 1.64
C VAL A 154 32.32 -0.14 0.11
N PRO A 155 31.41 0.56 -0.56
CA PRO A 155 31.21 0.45 -2.01
C PRO A 155 32.42 0.93 -2.83
N ASP A 156 33.18 1.92 -2.32
CA ASP A 156 34.38 2.42 -2.97
C ASP A 156 35.60 2.23 -2.05
N PRO A 157 36.36 1.15 -2.23
CA PRO A 157 37.54 0.86 -1.41
C PRO A 157 38.77 1.74 -1.73
N THR A 158 38.69 2.59 -2.74
CA THR A 158 39.77 3.54 -3.07
C THR A 158 39.74 4.78 -2.17
N LEU A 159 38.64 5.03 -1.48
CA LEU A 159 38.50 6.10 -0.50
C LEU A 159 39.13 5.71 0.84
N SER A 160 39.60 6.72 1.59
CA SER A 160 39.98 6.55 2.99
C SER A 160 38.76 6.56 3.92
N ILE A 161 38.94 6.13 5.18
CA ILE A 161 37.86 6.23 6.19
C ILE A 161 37.48 7.70 6.40
N GLU A 162 38.48 8.63 6.41
CA GLU A 162 38.24 10.07 6.56
C GLU A 162 37.47 10.62 5.36
N ASP A 163 37.72 10.14 4.13
CA ASP A 163 37.01 10.54 2.91
C ASP A 163 35.65 9.85 2.73
N GLY A 164 35.26 8.97 3.67
CA GLY A 164 33.93 8.36 3.71
C GLY A 164 33.83 6.98 3.03
N ALA A 165 34.89 6.18 3.00
CA ALA A 165 34.86 4.80 2.49
C ALA A 165 33.72 3.98 3.12
N ILE A 166 33.47 4.13 4.44
CA ILE A 166 32.39 3.43 5.14
C ILE A 166 31.09 4.24 5.01
N GLN A 167 30.33 4.01 3.95
CA GLN A 167 29.06 4.71 3.69
C GLN A 167 27.93 4.26 4.61
N ALA A 168 28.04 3.09 5.20
CA ALA A 168 27.04 2.51 6.10
C ALA A 168 26.87 3.28 7.42
N TRP A 169 27.80 4.15 7.79
CA TRP A 169 27.68 4.94 9.01
C TRP A 169 26.57 5.99 8.93
N PRO A 170 25.98 6.35 10.09
CA PRO A 170 25.01 7.43 10.11
C PRO A 170 25.63 8.73 9.64
N GLY A 171 24.84 9.56 8.90
CA GLY A 171 25.32 10.84 8.41
C GLY A 171 25.63 11.86 9.51
N ALA A 172 26.41 12.88 9.17
CA ALA A 172 26.72 14.05 9.96
C ALA A 172 27.34 13.78 11.35
N TRP A 173 26.69 14.22 12.41
CA TRP A 173 27.26 14.22 13.76
C TRP A 173 27.53 12.84 14.34
N ALA A 174 26.68 11.87 14.11
CA ALA A 174 26.84 10.52 14.65
C ALA A 174 27.96 9.72 13.96
N GLY A 175 28.21 9.95 12.66
CA GLY A 175 29.35 9.35 11.94
C GLY A 175 30.70 9.84 12.48
N LYS A 176 30.81 11.13 12.82
CA LYS A 176 32.05 11.68 13.43
C LYS A 176 32.44 11.00 14.73
N ASN A 177 31.49 10.51 15.53
CA ASN A 177 31.81 9.78 16.76
C ASN A 177 32.52 8.45 16.46
N PHE A 178 32.19 7.76 15.38
CA PHE A 178 32.88 6.52 14.98
C PHE A 178 34.32 6.80 14.52
N HIS A 179 34.55 7.87 13.75
CA HIS A 179 35.89 8.34 13.37
C HIS A 179 36.72 8.66 14.60
N ASP A 180 36.20 9.51 15.51
CA ASP A 180 36.89 9.91 16.73
C ASP A 180 37.29 8.71 17.61
N ILE A 181 36.44 7.67 17.67
CA ILE A 181 36.70 6.45 18.45
C ILE A 181 37.78 5.62 17.77
N LEU A 182 37.76 5.40 16.45
CA LEU A 182 38.81 4.68 15.71
C LEU A 182 40.15 5.37 15.81
N GLN A 183 40.19 6.69 15.71
CA GLN A 183 41.40 7.48 15.89
C GLN A 183 41.95 7.30 17.31
N ALA A 184 41.08 7.30 18.33
CA ALA A 184 41.51 7.08 19.73
C ALA A 184 41.99 5.65 19.98
N LEU A 185 41.56 4.67 19.17
CA LEU A 185 42.02 3.28 19.18
C LEU A 185 43.32 3.09 18.40
N GLY A 186 43.77 4.10 17.62
CA GLY A 186 45.04 4.09 16.88
C GLY A 186 44.95 3.48 15.49
N TYR A 187 43.76 3.38 14.90
CA TYR A 187 43.59 2.94 13.52
C TYR A 187 43.94 4.07 12.53
N ASP A 188 44.47 3.67 11.37
CA ASP A 188 44.76 4.57 10.26
C ASP A 188 43.45 4.94 9.54
N LEU A 189 43.14 6.24 9.49
CA LEU A 189 41.93 6.76 8.85
C LEU A 189 42.22 7.42 7.50
N ASP A 190 43.48 7.71 7.19
CA ASP A 190 43.90 8.49 6.02
C ASP A 190 44.26 7.64 4.81
N SER A 191 44.68 6.38 5.03
CA SER A 191 45.00 5.46 3.93
C SER A 191 43.74 4.94 3.23
N PRO A 192 43.82 4.69 1.90
CA PRO A 192 42.70 4.03 1.17
C PRO A 192 42.29 2.75 1.85
N TRP A 193 40.98 2.48 1.92
CA TRP A 193 40.46 1.27 2.57
C TRP A 193 41.12 -0.03 2.08
N GLN A 194 41.32 -0.16 0.78
CA GLN A 194 41.94 -1.33 0.18
C GLN A 194 43.40 -1.59 0.65
N ASP A 195 44.10 -0.54 1.08
CA ASP A 195 45.51 -0.61 1.52
C ASP A 195 45.64 -0.91 3.02
N LEU A 196 44.50 -0.84 3.77
CA LEU A 196 44.50 -1.23 5.18
C LEU A 196 44.71 -2.74 5.34
N PRO A 197 45.41 -3.19 6.41
CA PRO A 197 45.54 -4.60 6.71
C PRO A 197 44.17 -5.29 6.84
N GLN A 198 44.01 -6.48 6.26
CA GLN A 198 42.73 -7.23 6.31
C GLN A 198 42.22 -7.40 7.74
N LYS A 199 43.13 -7.67 8.69
CA LYS A 199 42.78 -7.81 10.11
C LYS A 199 42.11 -6.56 10.67
N ASP A 200 42.55 -5.37 10.26
CA ASP A 200 42.01 -4.10 10.75
C ASP A 200 40.64 -3.81 10.08
N ARG A 201 40.52 -4.12 8.78
CA ARG A 201 39.23 -4.05 8.06
C ARG A 201 38.18 -4.95 8.68
N ASP A 202 38.53 -6.23 8.93
CA ASP A 202 37.65 -7.21 9.56
C ASP A 202 37.24 -6.77 10.97
N TRP A 203 38.20 -6.23 11.74
CA TRP A 203 37.89 -5.76 13.08
C TRP A 203 36.95 -4.56 13.07
N ILE A 204 37.16 -3.56 12.22
CA ILE A 204 36.33 -2.37 12.07
C ILE A 204 34.90 -2.76 11.66
N LEU A 205 34.78 -3.68 10.71
CA LEU A 205 33.47 -4.04 10.15
C LEU A 205 32.70 -5.04 11.01
N PHE A 206 33.36 -6.04 11.61
CA PHE A 206 32.68 -7.23 12.13
C PHE A 206 32.97 -7.58 13.59
N THR A 207 33.86 -6.87 14.29
CA THR A 207 34.19 -7.26 15.67
C THR A 207 33.00 -7.23 16.61
N ASP A 208 32.91 -8.20 17.50
CA ASP A 208 31.98 -8.20 18.64
C ASP A 208 32.54 -7.46 19.86
N GLU A 209 33.82 -7.08 19.83
CA GLU A 209 34.45 -6.33 20.91
C GLU A 209 33.86 -4.93 21.05
N ARG A 210 33.71 -4.49 22.29
CA ARG A 210 33.13 -3.16 22.62
C ARG A 210 34.08 -2.37 23.54
N PRO A 211 35.32 -2.05 23.08
CA PRO A 211 36.23 -1.26 23.88
C PRO A 211 35.67 0.13 24.17
N VAL A 212 35.92 0.58 25.41
CA VAL A 212 35.54 1.93 25.85
C VAL A 212 36.81 2.77 25.88
N VAL A 213 36.83 3.83 25.08
CA VAL A 213 37.99 4.74 25.00
C VAL A 213 37.62 6.15 25.40
N THR A 214 38.59 6.91 25.88
CA THR A 214 38.42 8.33 26.13
C THR A 214 38.75 9.10 24.86
N VAL A 215 37.74 9.64 24.24
CA VAL A 215 37.84 10.41 23.01
C VAL A 215 38.17 11.87 23.36
N LYS A 216 39.16 12.41 22.65
CA LYS A 216 39.55 13.83 22.68
C LYS A 216 39.26 14.40 21.28
N PRO A 217 38.02 14.87 20.99
CA PRO A 217 37.68 15.29 19.66
C PRO A 217 38.49 16.51 19.23
N VAL A 218 39.08 16.47 18.05
CA VAL A 218 39.73 17.61 17.42
C VAL A 218 38.69 18.32 16.55
N ARG A 219 38.24 19.50 17.00
CA ARG A 219 37.23 20.31 16.28
C ARG A 219 37.77 21.73 16.13
N GLY A 220 37.20 22.51 15.19
CA GLY A 220 37.61 23.87 14.89
C GLY A 220 37.63 24.80 16.14
N GLU A 221 38.38 25.91 16.07
CA GLU A 221 38.69 26.81 17.20
C GLU A 221 37.45 27.36 17.94
N ASP A 222 36.27 27.39 17.28
CA ASP A 222 35.03 27.95 17.84
C ASP A 222 34.11 26.89 18.54
N GLN A 223 34.56 25.63 18.71
CA GLN A 223 33.74 24.59 19.32
C GLN A 223 34.27 24.12 20.67
N ILE A 224 33.37 24.00 21.67
CA ILE A 224 33.70 23.51 23.01
C ILE A 224 34.12 22.02 22.89
N GLN A 225 35.39 21.75 23.14
CA GLN A 225 35.95 20.40 23.15
C GLN A 225 35.86 19.83 24.57
N ARG A 226 35.00 18.83 24.75
CA ARG A 226 34.92 18.05 26.00
C ARG A 226 35.29 16.60 25.70
N ASN A 227 36.21 16.05 26.50
CA ASN A 227 36.51 14.63 26.45
C ASN A 227 35.26 13.84 26.84
N TYR A 228 34.99 12.75 26.09
CA TYR A 228 33.91 11.84 26.42
C TYR A 228 34.37 10.38 26.34
N LYS A 229 33.64 9.48 26.99
CA LYS A 229 33.85 8.04 26.85
C LYS A 229 33.04 7.54 25.67
N GLY A 230 33.74 7.06 24.63
CA GLY A 230 33.14 6.41 23.48
C GLY A 230 33.26 4.89 23.61
N THR A 231 32.17 4.18 23.30
CA THR A 231 32.18 2.71 23.20
C THR A 231 32.16 2.34 21.74
N TRP A 232 33.12 1.55 21.30
CA TRP A 232 33.18 1.07 19.93
C TRP A 232 32.01 0.09 19.65
N ARG A 233 31.54 0.14 18.45
CA ARG A 233 30.58 -0.81 17.88
C ARG A 233 30.93 -1.00 16.40
N SER A 234 31.12 -2.24 15.96
CA SER A 234 31.42 -2.53 14.55
C SER A 234 30.29 -2.07 13.64
N VAL A 235 30.63 -1.84 12.37
CA VAL A 235 29.66 -1.35 11.36
C VAL A 235 28.51 -2.35 11.19
N ALA A 236 28.81 -3.64 11.09
CA ALA A 236 27.81 -4.71 11.00
C ALA A 236 26.87 -4.74 12.22
N SER A 237 27.45 -4.64 13.44
CA SER A 237 26.66 -4.58 14.68
C SER A 237 25.78 -3.34 14.75
N TYR A 238 26.25 -2.19 14.26
CA TYR A 238 25.46 -0.97 14.15
C TYR A 238 24.26 -1.17 13.21
N LEU A 239 24.48 -1.71 12.00
CA LEU A 239 23.42 -1.95 11.01
C LEU A 239 22.38 -2.94 11.54
N THR A 240 22.81 -4.08 12.08
CA THR A 240 21.92 -5.13 12.59
C THR A 240 21.05 -4.63 13.75
N ASN A 241 21.65 -3.91 14.72
CA ASN A 241 20.88 -3.36 15.84
C ASN A 241 19.92 -2.26 15.37
N THR A 242 20.36 -1.39 14.46
CA THR A 242 19.50 -0.33 13.92
C THR A 242 18.31 -0.92 13.15
N LEU A 243 18.52 -1.98 12.37
CA LEU A 243 17.46 -2.68 11.66
C LEU A 243 16.44 -3.30 12.62
N ALA A 244 16.90 -3.87 13.73
CA ALA A 244 16.06 -4.49 14.75
C ALA A 244 15.23 -3.48 15.55
N GLU A 245 15.79 -2.30 15.86
CA GLU A 245 15.21 -1.32 16.78
C GLU A 245 14.41 -0.22 16.07
N THR A 246 14.63 0.01 14.76
CA THR A 246 14.03 1.15 14.07
C THR A 246 12.56 0.95 13.73
N ASN A 247 11.76 1.99 14.04
CA ASN A 247 10.37 2.12 13.59
C ASN A 247 10.23 3.05 12.36
N SER A 248 11.34 3.61 11.87
CA SER A 248 11.35 4.50 10.71
C SER A 248 11.58 3.71 9.43
N ASP A 249 10.63 3.76 8.50
CA ASP A 249 10.75 3.10 7.19
C ASP A 249 11.93 3.66 6.37
N THR A 250 12.19 4.96 6.45
CA THR A 250 13.32 5.60 5.77
C THR A 250 14.65 5.09 6.30
N LEU A 251 14.79 4.99 7.64
CA LEU A 251 16.01 4.48 8.25
C LEU A 251 16.18 2.98 7.97
N ARG A 252 15.10 2.22 7.97
CA ARG A 252 15.09 0.80 7.61
C ARG A 252 15.58 0.59 6.17
N LYS A 253 15.04 1.32 5.20
CA LYS A 253 15.47 1.27 3.80
C LYS A 253 16.95 1.61 3.65
N ARG A 254 17.41 2.67 4.32
CA ARG A 254 18.82 3.05 4.32
C ARG A 254 19.72 1.96 4.87
N VAL A 255 19.36 1.34 6.00
CA VAL A 255 20.17 0.27 6.59
C VAL A 255 20.23 -0.95 5.67
N LEU A 256 19.09 -1.32 5.07
CA LEU A 256 19.01 -2.43 4.13
C LEU A 256 19.82 -2.20 2.84
N SER A 257 20.03 -0.96 2.39
CA SER A 257 20.87 -0.66 1.22
C SER A 257 22.37 -0.94 1.46
N TYR A 258 22.78 -1.13 2.71
CA TYR A 258 24.12 -1.54 3.10
C TYR A 258 24.22 -3.00 3.56
N MET A 259 23.25 -3.81 3.18
CA MET A 259 23.22 -5.25 3.47
C MET A 259 22.92 -6.03 2.18
N GLU A 260 23.57 -7.16 2.01
CA GLU A 260 23.19 -8.11 0.98
C GLU A 260 22.03 -8.98 1.46
N SER A 261 21.09 -9.24 0.57
CA SER A 261 19.89 -10.02 0.89
C SER A 261 19.97 -11.37 0.19
N HIS A 262 19.94 -12.44 0.98
CA HIS A 262 19.97 -13.80 0.47
C HIS A 262 18.69 -14.54 0.85
N VAL A 263 18.23 -15.44 -0.02
CA VAL A 263 17.12 -16.34 0.33
C VAL A 263 17.56 -17.20 1.52
N CYS A 264 16.71 -17.29 2.53
CA CYS A 264 17.00 -18.05 3.74
C CYS A 264 17.26 -19.54 3.41
N GLU A 265 18.42 -20.05 3.74
CA GLU A 265 18.81 -21.45 3.47
C GLU A 265 17.95 -22.48 4.23
N THR A 266 17.39 -22.11 5.39
CA THR A 266 16.58 -23.01 6.21
C THR A 266 15.18 -23.22 5.66
N CYS A 267 14.51 -22.16 5.21
CA CYS A 267 13.14 -22.25 4.70
C CYS A 267 13.05 -22.01 3.18
N HIS A 268 14.15 -21.75 2.50
CA HIS A 268 14.22 -21.48 1.06
C HIS A 268 13.20 -20.43 0.59
N GLY A 269 13.05 -19.35 1.37
CA GLY A 269 12.09 -18.28 1.10
C GLY A 269 10.65 -18.54 1.59
N ARG A 270 10.32 -19.75 2.05
CA ARG A 270 8.96 -20.18 2.43
C ARG A 270 8.47 -19.59 3.75
N ARG A 271 9.30 -18.88 4.52
CA ARG A 271 9.00 -18.08 5.71
C ARG A 271 8.56 -18.86 6.96
N LEU A 272 8.13 -20.09 6.83
CA LEU A 272 7.60 -20.93 7.89
C LEU A 272 8.64 -21.89 8.47
N ASN A 273 8.34 -22.36 9.68
CA ASN A 273 9.08 -23.45 10.32
C ASN A 273 9.05 -24.70 9.44
N PRO A 274 10.19 -25.42 9.26
CA PRO A 274 10.25 -26.63 8.46
C PRO A 274 9.25 -27.72 8.86
N GLU A 275 8.84 -27.81 10.12
CA GLU A 275 7.84 -28.79 10.54
C GLU A 275 6.42 -28.43 10.06
N ALA A 276 6.08 -27.15 10.04
CA ALA A 276 4.81 -26.68 9.48
C ALA A 276 4.73 -26.90 7.97
N LEU A 277 5.86 -26.78 7.27
CA LEU A 277 5.97 -27.01 5.83
C LEU A 277 5.82 -28.50 5.41
N LYS A 278 5.89 -29.43 6.35
CA LYS A 278 5.66 -30.88 6.10
C LYS A 278 4.18 -31.25 6.13
N VAL A 279 3.35 -30.40 6.75
CA VAL A 279 1.91 -30.65 6.84
C VAL A 279 1.27 -30.27 5.52
N THR A 280 0.49 -31.18 4.95
CA THR A 280 -0.21 -30.98 3.69
C THR A 280 -1.73 -31.05 3.88
N TYR A 281 -2.45 -30.31 3.05
CA TYR A 281 -3.88 -30.42 2.85
C TYR A 281 -4.15 -30.48 1.35
N ALA A 282 -5.01 -31.39 0.89
CA ALA A 282 -5.20 -31.68 -0.54
C ALA A 282 -3.85 -31.96 -1.29
N GLY A 283 -2.88 -32.55 -0.60
CA GLY A 283 -1.55 -32.85 -1.15
C GLY A 283 -0.57 -31.67 -1.21
N MET A 284 -0.95 -30.47 -0.76
CA MET A 284 -0.13 -29.25 -0.82
C MET A 284 0.23 -28.73 0.56
N PRO A 285 1.48 -28.24 0.80
CA PRO A 285 1.84 -27.43 1.93
C PRO A 285 1.13 -26.06 1.91
N ILE A 286 0.99 -25.41 3.09
CA ILE A 286 0.22 -24.16 3.22
C ILE A 286 0.76 -22.99 2.42
N ASP A 287 2.07 -22.90 2.26
CA ASP A 287 2.71 -21.85 1.49
C ASP A 287 2.53 -22.05 -0.02
N GLU A 288 2.52 -23.28 -0.52
CA GLU A 288 2.21 -23.58 -1.91
C GLU A 288 0.76 -23.23 -2.22
N LEU A 289 -0.20 -23.61 -1.36
CA LEU A 289 -1.59 -23.19 -1.50
C LEU A 289 -1.72 -21.66 -1.44
N GLY A 290 -0.97 -21.00 -0.53
CA GLY A 290 -0.98 -19.55 -0.36
C GLY A 290 -0.41 -18.79 -1.55
N ALA A 291 0.48 -19.39 -2.33
CA ALA A 291 1.09 -18.81 -3.53
C ALA A 291 0.19 -18.92 -4.77
N LEU A 292 -0.81 -19.82 -4.77
CA LEU A 292 -1.75 -19.94 -5.88
C LEU A 292 -2.65 -18.70 -6.02
N PRO A 293 -3.07 -18.35 -7.25
CA PRO A 293 -4.16 -17.43 -7.48
C PRO A 293 -5.44 -17.84 -6.75
N LEU A 294 -6.27 -16.87 -6.30
CA LEU A 294 -7.45 -17.16 -5.48
C LEU A 294 -8.48 -18.07 -6.17
N ASP A 295 -8.61 -18.01 -7.50
CA ASP A 295 -9.45 -18.91 -8.29
C ASP A 295 -8.96 -20.35 -8.18
N GLN A 296 -7.65 -20.59 -8.30
CA GLN A 296 -7.07 -21.92 -8.13
C GLN A 296 -7.17 -22.41 -6.68
N VAL A 297 -7.01 -21.52 -5.69
CA VAL A 297 -7.27 -21.87 -4.28
C VAL A 297 -8.72 -22.32 -4.11
N TYR A 298 -9.66 -21.61 -4.73
CA TYR A 298 -11.08 -21.97 -4.71
C TYR A 298 -11.30 -23.37 -5.30
N GLU A 299 -10.77 -23.64 -6.49
CA GLU A 299 -10.90 -24.93 -7.19
C GLU A 299 -10.34 -26.10 -6.36
N VAL A 300 -9.16 -25.92 -5.76
CA VAL A 300 -8.53 -26.94 -4.90
C VAL A 300 -9.38 -27.25 -3.66
N LEU A 301 -9.96 -26.23 -3.03
CA LEU A 301 -10.77 -26.40 -1.83
C LEU A 301 -12.18 -26.90 -2.13
N ASP A 302 -12.80 -26.48 -3.24
CA ASP A 302 -14.14 -26.89 -3.66
C ASP A 302 -14.18 -28.37 -4.14
N ALA A 303 -13.05 -28.88 -4.63
CA ALA A 303 -12.91 -30.28 -5.03
C ALA A 303 -12.85 -31.26 -3.83
N GLN A 304 -12.82 -30.77 -2.59
CA GLN A 304 -12.78 -31.66 -1.42
C GLN A 304 -14.17 -32.12 -1.02
N GLU A 305 -14.30 -33.39 -0.63
CA GLU A 305 -15.55 -34.02 -0.17
C GLU A 305 -15.48 -34.34 1.34
N PRO A 306 -15.59 -33.35 2.22
CA PRO A 306 -15.49 -33.60 3.65
C PRO A 306 -16.69 -34.34 4.22
N SER A 307 -16.49 -35.12 5.27
CA SER A 307 -17.59 -35.73 6.00
C SER A 307 -18.48 -34.65 6.64
N ALA A 308 -19.80 -34.76 6.46
CA ALA A 308 -20.75 -33.78 6.97
C ALA A 308 -20.60 -33.56 8.47
N GLY A 309 -20.49 -32.28 8.90
CA GLY A 309 -20.30 -31.88 10.30
C GLY A 309 -18.88 -32.05 10.84
N SER A 310 -17.92 -32.47 10.01
CA SER A 310 -16.50 -32.48 10.39
C SER A 310 -15.96 -31.06 10.54
N ALA A 311 -14.81 -30.90 11.20
CA ALA A 311 -14.13 -29.63 11.28
C ALA A 311 -13.77 -29.06 9.88
N GLU A 312 -13.43 -29.95 8.96
CA GLU A 312 -13.16 -29.63 7.56
C GLU A 312 -14.41 -29.06 6.87
N ASP A 313 -15.55 -29.74 6.96
CA ASP A 313 -16.84 -29.29 6.39
C ASP A 313 -17.22 -27.90 6.90
N LEU A 314 -17.09 -27.67 8.22
CA LEU A 314 -17.39 -26.37 8.81
C LEU A 314 -16.45 -25.26 8.33
N LEU A 315 -15.17 -25.57 8.17
CA LEU A 315 -14.18 -24.59 7.70
C LEU A 315 -14.35 -24.28 6.21
N LEU A 316 -14.58 -25.29 5.37
CA LEU A 316 -14.83 -25.08 3.94
C LEU A 316 -16.11 -24.26 3.70
N LYS A 317 -17.18 -24.49 4.47
CA LYS A 317 -18.39 -23.66 4.46
C LYS A 317 -18.16 -22.20 4.83
N GLN A 318 -17.07 -21.89 5.52
CA GLN A 318 -16.67 -20.50 5.80
C GLN A 318 -15.71 -19.94 4.75
N ILE A 319 -14.78 -20.75 4.25
CA ILE A 319 -13.71 -20.31 3.34
C ILE A 319 -14.23 -20.12 1.92
N LEU A 320 -14.98 -21.06 1.36
CA LEU A 320 -15.45 -21.04 -0.03
C LEU A 320 -16.32 -19.81 -0.36
N PRO A 321 -17.34 -19.44 0.45
CA PRO A 321 -18.10 -18.21 0.19
C PRO A 321 -17.26 -16.93 0.29
N ALA A 322 -16.20 -16.95 1.10
CA ALA A 322 -15.28 -15.83 1.25
C ALA A 322 -14.36 -15.67 0.02
N LEU A 323 -13.85 -16.78 -0.49
CA LEU A 323 -13.10 -16.80 -1.74
C LEU A 323 -14.00 -16.36 -2.89
N GLN A 324 -15.22 -16.93 -3.01
CA GLN A 324 -16.17 -16.55 -4.05
C GLN A 324 -16.45 -15.03 -4.04
N SER A 325 -16.65 -14.43 -2.86
CA SER A 325 -16.84 -12.96 -2.77
C SER A 325 -15.64 -12.17 -3.26
N ALA A 326 -14.42 -12.68 -3.08
CA ALA A 326 -13.21 -12.05 -3.61
C ALA A 326 -13.12 -12.26 -5.15
N LEU A 327 -13.49 -13.43 -5.66
CA LEU A 327 -13.53 -13.70 -7.10
C LEU A 327 -14.57 -12.82 -7.80
N ASP A 328 -15.75 -12.68 -7.24
CA ASP A 328 -16.83 -11.81 -7.75
C ASP A 328 -16.34 -10.35 -7.89
N LEU A 329 -15.42 -9.90 -7.02
CA LEU A 329 -14.82 -8.56 -7.06
C LEU A 329 -13.61 -8.43 -8.02
N GLY A 330 -13.36 -9.41 -8.88
CA GLY A 330 -12.26 -9.37 -9.84
C GLY A 330 -10.87 -9.54 -9.21
N LEU A 331 -10.76 -10.21 -8.05
CA LEU A 331 -9.50 -10.42 -7.33
C LEU A 331 -8.90 -11.81 -7.57
N ALA A 332 -9.38 -12.56 -8.57
CA ALA A 332 -8.95 -13.92 -8.89
C ALA A 332 -7.43 -14.05 -9.04
N HIS A 333 -6.78 -13.05 -9.62
CA HIS A 333 -5.34 -13.01 -9.91
C HIS A 333 -4.44 -12.80 -8.68
N LEU A 334 -5.01 -12.50 -7.51
CA LEU A 334 -4.23 -12.31 -6.29
C LEU A 334 -3.93 -13.65 -5.62
N SER A 335 -2.78 -13.74 -4.94
CA SER A 335 -2.46 -14.86 -4.06
C SER A 335 -2.59 -14.45 -2.59
N LEU A 336 -2.84 -15.41 -1.69
CA LEU A 336 -3.01 -15.16 -0.27
C LEU A 336 -1.74 -14.65 0.41
N ASP A 337 -0.58 -15.01 -0.09
CA ASP A 337 0.73 -14.62 0.43
C ASP A 337 1.22 -13.27 -0.12
N ARG A 338 0.56 -12.73 -1.15
CA ARG A 338 0.93 -11.43 -1.75
C ARG A 338 0.96 -10.35 -0.69
N PRO A 339 2.09 -9.61 -0.54
CA PRO A 339 2.21 -8.56 0.45
C PRO A 339 1.19 -7.42 0.24
N ALA A 340 0.46 -7.04 1.28
CA ALA A 340 -0.56 -6.00 1.20
C ALA A 340 -0.03 -4.62 0.72
N PRO A 341 1.19 -4.19 1.05
CA PRO A 341 1.77 -2.95 0.49
C PRO A 341 1.98 -2.96 -1.03
N THR A 342 1.95 -4.13 -1.68
CA THR A 342 2.09 -4.25 -3.15
C THR A 342 0.76 -4.16 -3.90
N LEU A 343 -0.35 -4.07 -3.17
CA LEU A 343 -1.69 -3.94 -3.72
C LEU A 343 -1.98 -2.50 -4.13
N SER A 344 -2.74 -2.33 -5.18
CA SER A 344 -3.36 -1.04 -5.47
C SER A 344 -4.39 -0.67 -4.39
N ALA A 345 -4.69 0.62 -4.23
CA ALA A 345 -5.69 1.07 -3.28
C ALA A 345 -7.07 0.43 -3.54
N GLY A 346 -7.45 0.26 -4.81
CA GLY A 346 -8.69 -0.41 -5.20
C GLY A 346 -8.72 -1.91 -4.86
N GLU A 347 -7.63 -2.65 -5.10
CA GLU A 347 -7.53 -4.07 -4.71
C GLU A 347 -7.65 -4.22 -3.19
N LEU A 348 -6.94 -3.40 -2.42
CA LEU A 348 -6.98 -3.43 -0.97
C LEU A 348 -8.40 -3.12 -0.44
N GLN A 349 -9.07 -2.14 -1.01
CA GLN A 349 -10.44 -1.77 -0.62
C GLN A 349 -11.42 -2.91 -0.92
N ARG A 350 -11.32 -3.55 -2.10
CA ARG A 350 -12.17 -4.68 -2.47
C ARG A 350 -11.96 -5.91 -1.55
N ILE A 351 -10.72 -6.19 -1.17
CA ILE A 351 -10.43 -7.24 -0.18
C ILE A 351 -11.11 -6.92 1.16
N ARG A 352 -11.03 -5.68 1.62
CA ARG A 352 -11.71 -5.24 2.85
C ARG A 352 -13.23 -5.33 2.72
N LEU A 353 -13.78 -4.94 1.57
CA LEU A 353 -15.21 -5.03 1.27
C LEU A 353 -15.70 -6.50 1.32
N SER A 354 -14.98 -7.42 0.66
CA SER A 354 -15.26 -8.85 0.71
C SER A 354 -15.21 -9.41 2.14
N ALA A 355 -14.25 -8.96 2.95
CA ALA A 355 -14.14 -9.35 4.35
C ALA A 355 -15.33 -8.88 5.20
N GLN A 356 -15.89 -7.70 4.93
CA GLN A 356 -17.04 -7.14 5.66
C GLN A 356 -18.34 -7.92 5.41
N LEU A 357 -18.54 -8.49 4.24
CA LEU A 357 -19.70 -9.36 3.97
C LEU A 357 -19.82 -10.52 4.96
N ARG A 358 -18.70 -11.00 5.48
CA ARG A 358 -18.65 -12.12 6.43
C ARG A 358 -18.84 -11.68 7.89
N SER A 359 -18.79 -10.39 8.18
CA SER A 359 -18.92 -9.88 9.55
C SER A 359 -20.29 -10.18 10.17
N GLY A 360 -21.30 -10.50 9.33
CA GLY A 360 -22.66 -10.76 9.77
C GLY A 360 -23.32 -9.55 10.45
N LEU A 361 -22.77 -8.37 10.28
CA LEU A 361 -23.34 -7.14 10.85
C LEU A 361 -24.67 -6.83 10.18
N PHE A 362 -25.65 -6.44 10.99
CA PHE A 362 -26.96 -5.99 10.55
C PHE A 362 -27.38 -4.74 11.32
N GLY A 363 -28.21 -3.91 10.68
CA GLY A 363 -28.67 -2.67 11.28
C GLY A 363 -27.58 -1.59 11.39
N VAL A 364 -26.52 -1.67 10.55
CA VAL A 364 -25.45 -0.66 10.48
C VAL A 364 -25.56 0.16 9.20
N ALA A 365 -24.87 1.30 9.14
CA ALA A 365 -24.67 2.07 7.92
C ALA A 365 -23.21 1.92 7.45
N TYR A 366 -23.01 1.34 6.27
CA TYR A 366 -21.72 1.31 5.60
C TYR A 366 -21.49 2.61 4.86
N VAL A 367 -20.32 3.21 5.03
CA VAL A 367 -19.87 4.39 4.28
C VAL A 367 -18.64 3.99 3.47
N LEU A 368 -18.78 4.00 2.14
CA LEU A 368 -17.76 3.49 1.21
C LEU A 368 -17.23 4.66 0.36
N ASP A 369 -15.89 4.76 0.27
CA ASP A 369 -15.21 5.79 -0.50
C ASP A 369 -14.77 5.23 -1.86
N GLU A 370 -15.39 5.68 -2.93
CA GLU A 370 -15.09 5.34 -4.33
C GLU A 370 -14.79 3.84 -4.56
N PRO A 371 -15.68 2.91 -4.15
CA PRO A 371 -15.41 1.48 -4.23
C PRO A 371 -15.24 0.96 -5.66
N SER A 372 -15.62 1.73 -6.67
CA SER A 372 -15.41 1.43 -8.09
C SER A 372 -14.09 1.97 -8.65
N ALA A 373 -13.30 2.70 -7.86
CA ALA A 373 -12.07 3.33 -8.34
C ALA A 373 -11.08 2.31 -8.91
N GLY A 374 -10.59 2.59 -10.12
CA GLY A 374 -9.63 1.71 -10.82
C GLY A 374 -10.22 0.43 -11.38
N LEU A 375 -11.55 0.22 -11.30
CA LEU A 375 -12.24 -0.90 -11.90
C LEU A 375 -12.46 -0.71 -13.41
N HIS A 376 -12.31 -1.80 -14.14
CA HIS A 376 -12.82 -1.86 -15.51
C HIS A 376 -14.35 -1.78 -15.49
N PRO A 377 -15.01 -1.16 -16.51
CA PRO A 377 -16.48 -1.09 -16.57
C PRO A 377 -17.20 -2.41 -16.35
N SER A 378 -16.66 -3.53 -16.85
CA SER A 378 -17.23 -4.88 -16.68
C SER A 378 -17.20 -5.39 -15.22
N GLU A 379 -16.36 -4.81 -14.35
CA GLU A 379 -16.20 -5.24 -12.95
C GLU A 379 -17.08 -4.45 -11.97
N ARG A 380 -17.69 -3.34 -12.42
CA ARG A 380 -18.48 -2.43 -11.56
C ARG A 380 -19.76 -3.08 -11.02
N GLY A 381 -20.37 -3.98 -11.81
CA GLY A 381 -21.57 -4.70 -11.40
C GLY A 381 -21.37 -5.46 -10.09
N ALA A 382 -20.23 -6.09 -9.90
CA ALA A 382 -19.92 -6.85 -8.69
C ALA A 382 -19.91 -5.97 -7.42
N VAL A 383 -19.48 -4.71 -7.51
CA VAL A 383 -19.54 -3.77 -6.37
C VAL A 383 -20.99 -3.47 -6.00
N LEU A 384 -21.85 -3.24 -6.99
CA LEU A 384 -23.29 -3.02 -6.75
C LEU A 384 -23.94 -4.23 -6.12
N ASP A 385 -23.65 -5.44 -6.61
CA ASP A 385 -24.21 -6.68 -6.07
C ASP A 385 -23.82 -6.85 -4.59
N ILE A 386 -22.59 -6.51 -4.21
CA ILE A 386 -22.17 -6.52 -2.82
C ILE A 386 -22.92 -5.48 -1.98
N CYS A 387 -23.07 -4.27 -2.50
CA CYS A 387 -23.84 -3.22 -1.83
C CYS A 387 -25.32 -3.65 -1.63
N ARG A 388 -25.91 -4.31 -2.62
CA ARG A 388 -27.26 -4.88 -2.51
C ARG A 388 -27.32 -5.98 -1.44
N ARG A 389 -26.35 -6.90 -1.40
CA ARG A 389 -26.27 -7.92 -0.33
C ARG A 389 -26.19 -7.29 1.07
N PHE A 390 -25.48 -6.18 1.25
CA PHE A 390 -25.50 -5.45 2.53
C PHE A 390 -26.89 -4.94 2.89
N ILE A 391 -27.62 -4.39 1.91
CA ILE A 391 -28.98 -3.90 2.12
C ILE A 391 -29.94 -5.05 2.44
N ASP A 392 -29.87 -6.17 1.72
CA ASP A 392 -30.66 -7.36 1.95
C ASP A 392 -30.42 -7.97 3.34
N ALA A 393 -29.21 -7.81 3.89
CA ALA A 393 -28.86 -8.16 5.27
C ALA A 393 -29.38 -7.15 6.32
N GLY A 394 -30.17 -6.13 5.92
CA GLY A 394 -30.79 -5.16 6.83
C GLY A 394 -29.92 -3.94 7.15
N ASN A 395 -28.93 -3.64 6.32
CA ASN A 395 -28.05 -2.48 6.49
C ASN A 395 -28.44 -1.32 5.59
N SER A 396 -27.77 -0.18 5.76
CA SER A 396 -27.81 0.98 4.86
C SER A 396 -26.44 1.13 4.20
N VAL A 397 -26.38 1.62 2.97
CA VAL A 397 -25.10 1.82 2.26
C VAL A 397 -25.05 3.23 1.69
N LEU A 398 -24.03 3.99 2.06
CA LEU A 398 -23.71 5.30 1.54
C LEU A 398 -22.43 5.18 0.70
N LEU A 399 -22.52 5.48 -0.59
CA LEU A 399 -21.39 5.48 -1.51
C LEU A 399 -20.97 6.92 -1.80
N VAL A 400 -19.73 7.28 -1.53
CA VAL A 400 -19.14 8.47 -2.15
C VAL A 400 -18.62 8.03 -3.51
N GLU A 401 -19.21 8.50 -4.59
CA GLU A 401 -18.93 8.01 -5.94
C GLU A 401 -18.93 9.10 -7.01
N HIS A 402 -18.12 8.85 -8.06
CA HIS A 402 -17.98 9.70 -9.24
C HIS A 402 -18.39 9.01 -10.54
N ASP A 403 -18.54 7.68 -10.51
CA ASP A 403 -18.96 6.91 -11.68
C ASP A 403 -20.46 7.04 -11.90
N MET A 404 -20.83 7.75 -12.95
CA MET A 404 -22.26 8.03 -13.24
C MET A 404 -23.05 6.79 -13.68
N GLU A 405 -22.40 5.75 -14.19
CA GLU A 405 -23.07 4.48 -14.50
C GLU A 405 -23.46 3.74 -13.23
N LEU A 406 -22.58 3.77 -12.21
CA LEU A 406 -22.86 3.21 -10.90
C LEU A 406 -23.86 4.07 -10.13
N VAL A 407 -23.65 5.38 -10.08
CA VAL A 407 -24.56 6.35 -9.43
C VAL A 407 -25.98 6.20 -9.95
N ALA A 408 -26.18 6.05 -11.27
CA ALA A 408 -27.50 5.88 -11.87
C ALA A 408 -28.26 4.62 -11.40
N GLN A 409 -27.57 3.64 -10.82
CA GLN A 409 -28.14 2.39 -10.31
C GLN A 409 -28.41 2.43 -8.81
N THR A 410 -28.15 3.56 -8.13
CA THR A 410 -28.49 3.76 -6.73
C THR A 410 -29.95 4.16 -6.54
N ASP A 411 -30.50 3.93 -5.35
CA ASP A 411 -31.89 4.21 -5.04
C ASP A 411 -32.10 5.70 -4.72
N TRP A 412 -31.13 6.31 -4.06
CA TRP A 412 -31.16 7.68 -3.58
C TRP A 412 -29.88 8.41 -3.89
N LEU A 413 -29.99 9.68 -4.21
CA LEU A 413 -28.85 10.53 -4.52
C LEU A 413 -28.81 11.75 -3.60
N VAL A 414 -27.62 12.05 -3.09
CA VAL A 414 -27.31 13.32 -2.43
C VAL A 414 -26.20 13.99 -3.25
N ASP A 415 -26.55 15.08 -3.95
CA ASP A 415 -25.57 15.86 -4.72
C ASP A 415 -25.07 17.04 -3.91
N VAL A 416 -23.75 17.09 -3.70
CA VAL A 416 -23.07 18.13 -2.91
C VAL A 416 -22.33 19.07 -3.86
N GLY A 417 -22.67 20.34 -3.79
CA GLY A 417 -22.15 21.34 -4.72
C GLY A 417 -22.39 22.77 -4.25
N PRO A 418 -22.67 23.69 -5.18
CA PRO A 418 -22.64 23.52 -6.65
C PRO A 418 -21.23 23.46 -7.23
N LEU A 419 -20.20 23.98 -6.50
CA LEU A 419 -18.80 24.06 -6.92
C LEU A 419 -17.88 23.48 -5.83
N ALA A 420 -16.59 23.79 -5.90
CA ALA A 420 -15.57 23.33 -4.97
C ALA A 420 -15.17 24.40 -3.94
N GLY A 421 -14.59 23.97 -2.81
CA GLY A 421 -14.05 24.83 -1.77
C GLY A 421 -15.10 25.77 -1.18
N GLU A 422 -14.76 27.05 -1.05
CA GLU A 422 -15.68 28.07 -0.50
C GLU A 422 -16.97 28.29 -1.32
N ARG A 423 -17.01 27.85 -2.57
CA ARG A 423 -18.20 27.93 -3.43
C ARG A 423 -18.98 26.61 -3.51
N GLY A 424 -18.59 25.62 -2.71
CA GLY A 424 -19.28 24.35 -2.52
C GLY A 424 -19.93 24.29 -1.14
N GLY A 425 -20.14 23.08 -0.66
CA GLY A 425 -20.59 22.80 0.71
C GLY A 425 -22.09 22.91 0.93
N GLU A 426 -22.89 22.87 -0.13
CA GLU A 426 -24.35 22.87 -0.07
C GLU A 426 -24.91 21.55 -0.63
N VAL A 427 -26.06 21.10 -0.16
CA VAL A 427 -26.79 19.99 -0.80
C VAL A 427 -27.66 20.58 -1.89
N VAL A 428 -27.31 20.28 -3.14
CA VAL A 428 -28.01 20.74 -4.33
C VAL A 428 -29.26 19.89 -4.60
N TYR A 429 -29.16 18.59 -4.26
CA TYR A 429 -30.24 17.64 -4.42
C TYR A 429 -30.19 16.55 -3.36
N SER A 430 -31.32 16.12 -2.85
CA SER A 430 -31.50 14.91 -2.05
C SER A 430 -32.86 14.29 -2.41
N GLY A 431 -32.83 13.14 -3.09
CA GLY A 431 -34.02 12.49 -3.59
C GLY A 431 -33.77 11.20 -4.36
N PRO A 432 -34.81 10.54 -4.89
CA PRO A 432 -34.65 9.35 -5.74
C PRO A 432 -33.76 9.66 -6.94
N THR A 433 -32.78 8.77 -7.19
CA THR A 433 -31.79 8.97 -8.26
C THR A 433 -32.44 9.11 -9.63
N SER A 434 -33.54 8.37 -9.87
CA SER A 434 -34.28 8.38 -11.13
C SER A 434 -35.01 9.70 -11.43
N GLU A 435 -35.23 10.53 -10.41
CA GLU A 435 -35.95 11.79 -10.54
C GLU A 435 -35.02 13.01 -10.68
N TYR A 436 -33.67 12.78 -10.56
CA TYR A 436 -32.74 13.89 -10.61
C TYR A 436 -32.52 14.41 -12.02
N THR A 437 -32.99 15.63 -12.25
CA THR A 437 -32.90 16.36 -13.54
C THR A 437 -32.47 17.80 -13.31
N GLY A 438 -31.99 18.48 -14.34
CA GLY A 438 -31.64 19.91 -14.29
C GLY A 438 -30.24 20.21 -14.82
N ASP A 439 -29.75 21.43 -14.52
CA ASP A 439 -28.50 21.98 -15.07
C ASP A 439 -27.27 21.81 -14.17
N ALA A 440 -27.41 21.20 -13.00
CA ALA A 440 -26.29 20.90 -12.13
C ALA A 440 -25.28 19.97 -12.83
N PRO A 441 -23.98 20.09 -12.55
CA PRO A 441 -22.96 19.26 -13.21
C PRO A 441 -23.25 17.77 -13.14
N THR A 442 -23.70 17.27 -11.99
CA THR A 442 -24.06 15.86 -11.79
C THR A 442 -25.29 15.47 -12.60
N ALA A 443 -26.34 16.30 -12.63
CA ALA A 443 -27.55 16.03 -13.40
C ALA A 443 -27.25 15.93 -14.91
N ARG A 444 -26.43 16.84 -15.43
CA ARG A 444 -25.95 16.78 -16.82
C ARG A 444 -25.12 15.53 -17.12
N ALA A 445 -24.24 15.14 -16.19
CA ALA A 445 -23.43 13.95 -16.35
C ALA A 445 -24.27 12.66 -16.32
N LEU A 446 -25.29 12.59 -15.47
CA LEU A 446 -26.25 11.47 -15.44
C LEU A 446 -27.10 11.39 -16.72
N ALA A 447 -27.50 12.53 -17.27
CA ALA A 447 -28.26 12.59 -18.52
C ALA A 447 -27.39 12.25 -19.75
N ASN A 448 -26.10 12.57 -19.73
CA ASN A 448 -25.19 12.50 -20.87
C ASN A 448 -24.02 11.56 -20.57
N ARG A 449 -24.33 10.26 -20.46
CA ARG A 449 -23.37 9.20 -20.14
C ARG A 449 -22.57 8.68 -21.33
N THR A 450 -22.95 9.07 -22.57
CA THR A 450 -22.24 8.68 -23.78
C THR A 450 -21.02 9.57 -24.02
N LEU A 451 -19.86 8.97 -24.12
CA LEU A 451 -18.63 9.65 -24.51
C LEU A 451 -18.63 9.84 -26.05
N SER A 452 -18.29 11.04 -26.50
CA SER A 452 -17.95 11.23 -27.93
C SER A 452 -16.56 10.69 -28.17
N LEU A 453 -16.42 9.79 -29.14
CA LEU A 453 -15.13 9.33 -29.60
C LEU A 453 -14.44 10.45 -30.42
N ASN A 454 -13.11 10.43 -30.41
CA ASN A 454 -12.35 11.29 -31.31
C ASN A 454 -12.31 10.65 -32.71
N ASP A 455 -13.07 11.22 -33.65
CA ASP A 455 -13.21 10.69 -35.02
C ASP A 455 -11.99 11.02 -35.90
N ASP A 456 -11.11 11.94 -35.46
CA ASP A 456 -9.90 12.37 -36.19
C ASP A 456 -8.68 12.36 -35.25
N PRO A 457 -8.14 11.18 -34.93
CA PRO A 457 -6.94 11.08 -34.08
C PRO A 457 -5.72 11.65 -34.82
N ARG A 458 -4.89 12.41 -34.10
CA ARG A 458 -3.63 12.93 -34.62
C ARG A 458 -2.77 11.79 -35.20
N PRO A 459 -2.23 11.90 -36.42
CA PRO A 459 -1.32 10.89 -36.96
C PRO A 459 -0.03 10.82 -36.13
N ALA A 460 0.51 9.62 -35.98
CA ALA A 460 1.78 9.41 -35.29
C ALA A 460 2.93 10.04 -36.05
N ALA A 461 3.84 10.73 -35.38
CA ALA A 461 5.06 11.30 -35.95
C ALA A 461 6.18 10.25 -36.11
N GLY A 462 5.99 9.08 -35.54
CA GLY A 462 6.90 7.94 -35.50
C GLY A 462 6.33 6.89 -34.52
N GLU A 463 7.09 5.87 -34.25
CA GLU A 463 6.65 4.75 -33.42
C GLU A 463 7.76 4.28 -32.47
N LEU A 464 7.38 3.95 -31.23
CA LEU A 464 8.19 3.19 -30.29
C LEU A 464 7.68 1.76 -30.30
N SER A 465 8.50 0.79 -30.65
CA SER A 465 8.09 -0.62 -30.63
C SER A 465 8.93 -1.46 -29.68
N LEU A 466 8.25 -2.37 -28.99
CA LEU A 466 8.83 -3.38 -28.12
C LEU A 466 8.36 -4.76 -28.60
N SER A 467 9.28 -5.68 -28.79
CA SER A 467 8.97 -7.07 -29.18
C SER A 467 9.49 -8.06 -28.16
N GLY A 468 8.71 -9.13 -27.95
CA GLY A 468 9.04 -10.22 -27.03
C GLY A 468 9.07 -9.78 -25.56
N VAL A 469 8.22 -8.84 -25.15
CA VAL A 469 8.16 -8.35 -23.77
C VAL A 469 7.78 -9.48 -22.82
N ARG A 470 8.61 -9.74 -21.81
CA ARG A 470 8.32 -10.68 -20.73
C ARG A 470 8.50 -9.97 -19.40
N ALA A 471 7.43 -9.93 -18.59
CA ALA A 471 7.46 -9.31 -17.27
C ALA A 471 6.24 -9.78 -16.45
N ARG A 472 6.44 -10.44 -15.33
CA ARG A 472 5.37 -10.96 -14.47
C ARG A 472 4.35 -11.82 -15.27
N SER A 473 3.11 -11.31 -15.46
CA SER A 473 2.04 -11.98 -16.23
C SER A 473 2.13 -11.73 -17.74
N ILE A 474 3.05 -10.88 -18.20
CA ILE A 474 3.25 -10.60 -19.64
C ILE A 474 4.27 -11.62 -20.16
N ASP A 475 3.90 -12.35 -21.21
CA ASP A 475 4.77 -13.35 -21.83
C ASP A 475 4.76 -13.21 -23.36
N GLY A 476 5.87 -12.68 -23.91
CA GLY A 476 6.10 -12.57 -25.36
C GLY A 476 5.22 -11.52 -26.05
N LEU A 477 4.85 -10.43 -25.38
CA LEU A 477 4.03 -9.37 -25.97
C LEU A 477 4.83 -8.50 -26.95
N ASP A 478 4.27 -8.31 -28.17
CA ASP A 478 4.71 -7.29 -29.11
C ASP A 478 3.75 -6.11 -29.08
N ILE A 479 4.29 -4.88 -28.94
CA ILE A 479 3.49 -3.66 -28.80
C ILE A 479 4.20 -2.46 -29.38
N ALA A 480 3.40 -1.50 -29.87
CA ALA A 480 3.86 -0.23 -30.40
C ALA A 480 3.10 0.96 -29.80
N PHE A 481 3.80 2.07 -29.63
CA PHE A 481 3.27 3.35 -29.15
C PHE A 481 3.56 4.46 -30.15
N GLY A 482 2.52 5.18 -30.58
CA GLY A 482 2.68 6.30 -31.52
C GLY A 482 3.34 7.51 -30.87
N LEU A 483 4.39 8.03 -31.47
CA LEU A 483 5.02 9.29 -31.08
C LEU A 483 4.12 10.49 -31.44
N GLY A 484 4.05 11.47 -30.54
CA GLY A 484 3.22 12.65 -30.70
C GLY A 484 1.72 12.42 -30.52
N GLN A 485 1.34 11.25 -30.03
CA GLN A 485 -0.05 10.87 -29.74
C GLN A 485 -0.33 10.75 -28.25
N PHE A 486 -1.59 10.88 -27.88
CA PHE A 486 -2.09 10.50 -26.56
C PHE A 486 -2.55 9.04 -26.62
N THR A 487 -1.78 8.16 -25.98
CA THR A 487 -2.06 6.72 -25.96
C THR A 487 -2.65 6.31 -24.61
N ALA A 488 -3.82 5.67 -24.64
CA ALA A 488 -4.43 5.07 -23.47
C ALA A 488 -4.19 3.55 -23.44
N VAL A 489 -3.73 3.02 -22.30
CA VAL A 489 -3.60 1.59 -22.05
C VAL A 489 -4.72 1.14 -21.13
N ALA A 490 -5.66 0.38 -21.67
CA ALA A 490 -6.85 -0.09 -20.99
C ALA A 490 -6.84 -1.62 -20.81
N GLY A 491 -7.71 -2.11 -19.94
CA GLY A 491 -7.89 -3.54 -19.67
C GLY A 491 -8.39 -3.79 -18.25
N VAL A 492 -8.81 -5.00 -17.96
CA VAL A 492 -9.29 -5.42 -16.64
C VAL A 492 -8.23 -5.32 -15.55
N SER A 493 -8.63 -5.36 -14.30
CA SER A 493 -7.69 -5.38 -13.15
C SER A 493 -6.74 -6.58 -13.27
N GLY A 494 -5.46 -6.39 -12.90
CA GLY A 494 -4.46 -7.46 -12.98
C GLY A 494 -3.96 -7.83 -14.39
N SER A 495 -4.46 -7.22 -15.47
CA SER A 495 -4.06 -7.55 -16.87
C SER A 495 -2.63 -7.13 -17.26
N GLY A 496 -1.86 -6.53 -16.35
CA GLY A 496 -0.47 -6.14 -16.62
C GLY A 496 -0.25 -4.71 -17.12
N LYS A 497 -1.29 -3.86 -17.18
CA LYS A 497 -1.17 -2.44 -17.64
C LYS A 497 -0.04 -1.67 -16.96
N SER A 498 -0.03 -1.69 -15.63
CA SER A 498 1.00 -0.99 -14.85
C SER A 498 2.39 -1.62 -15.03
N THR A 499 2.46 -2.94 -15.18
CA THR A 499 3.72 -3.63 -15.49
C THR A 499 4.24 -3.18 -16.84
N LEU A 500 3.39 -3.14 -17.87
CA LEU A 500 3.77 -2.71 -19.21
C LEU A 500 4.25 -1.26 -19.24
N VAL A 501 3.46 -0.33 -18.67
CA VAL A 501 3.74 1.12 -18.80
C VAL A 501 4.76 1.60 -17.76
N SER A 502 4.51 1.30 -16.46
CA SER A 502 5.31 1.88 -15.38
C SER A 502 6.61 1.12 -15.10
N THR A 503 6.69 -0.19 -15.47
CA THR A 503 7.90 -0.99 -15.24
C THR A 503 8.67 -1.14 -16.54
N VAL A 504 8.09 -1.74 -17.58
CA VAL A 504 8.81 -2.06 -18.82
C VAL A 504 9.07 -0.83 -19.65
N LEU A 505 8.02 -0.13 -20.14
CA LEU A 505 8.17 1.02 -21.02
C LEU A 505 8.98 2.15 -20.37
N ALA A 506 8.67 2.48 -19.11
CA ALA A 506 9.41 3.49 -18.37
C ALA A 506 10.86 3.07 -18.09
N GLY A 507 11.14 1.77 -17.88
CA GLY A 507 12.48 1.20 -17.73
C GLY A 507 13.30 1.37 -19.02
N VAL A 508 12.78 0.88 -20.13
CA VAL A 508 13.42 1.00 -21.46
C VAL A 508 13.68 2.47 -21.82
N LEU A 509 12.72 3.35 -21.58
CA LEU A 509 12.87 4.79 -21.87
C LEU A 509 13.95 5.44 -21.00
N ARG A 510 14.12 5.04 -19.74
CA ARG A 510 15.19 5.54 -18.87
C ARG A 510 16.57 5.07 -19.31
N GLU A 511 16.66 3.83 -19.79
CA GLU A 511 17.92 3.28 -20.32
C GLU A 511 18.32 3.97 -21.64
N ALA A 512 17.35 4.29 -22.50
CA ALA A 512 17.59 4.95 -23.77
C ALA A 512 17.85 6.47 -23.66
N ALA A 513 17.23 7.14 -22.67
CA ALA A 513 17.36 8.59 -22.50
C ALA A 513 18.76 8.96 -21.96
N SER A 514 19.53 9.73 -22.73
CA SER A 514 20.92 10.15 -22.44
C SER A 514 21.03 11.18 -21.29
N SER A 515 19.93 11.71 -20.79
CA SER A 515 19.88 12.65 -19.67
C SER A 515 18.68 12.35 -18.78
N VAL A 516 18.92 11.57 -17.75
CA VAL A 516 18.02 11.54 -16.60
C VAL A 516 18.23 12.84 -15.85
N VAL A 517 17.32 13.79 -15.98
CA VAL A 517 17.21 14.87 -15.00
C VAL A 517 16.42 14.26 -13.84
N ASP A 518 17.12 13.76 -12.85
CA ASP A 518 16.59 13.57 -11.51
C ASP A 518 16.27 14.98 -10.96
N GLU A 519 15.07 15.47 -11.24
CA GLU A 519 14.45 16.42 -10.32
C GLU A 519 14.12 15.57 -9.09
N GLU A 520 14.88 15.84 -8.02
CA GLU A 520 14.71 15.39 -6.66
C GLU A 520 13.35 14.74 -6.44
N ASP A 521 13.25 13.46 -6.66
CA ASP A 521 12.31 12.64 -5.91
C ASP A 521 12.44 11.16 -6.21
N ASP A 522 12.84 10.47 -5.16
CA ASP A 522 12.62 9.05 -4.96
C ASP A 522 13.18 8.13 -6.03
N ALA A 523 14.35 7.62 -5.73
CA ALA A 523 14.71 6.27 -6.13
C ALA A 523 13.48 5.35 -5.93
N VAL A 524 12.63 5.28 -6.93
CA VAL A 524 11.85 4.11 -7.23
C VAL A 524 12.90 3.10 -7.61
N ASP A 525 13.15 2.14 -6.75
CA ASP A 525 14.05 1.00 -6.84
C ASP A 525 14.77 0.96 -8.21
N GLY A 526 15.98 1.53 -8.25
CA GLY A 526 16.86 1.46 -9.39
C GLY A 526 17.45 0.06 -9.47
N ALA A 527 16.59 -0.92 -9.77
CA ALA A 527 17.04 -2.21 -10.23
C ALA A 527 17.47 -2.04 -11.69
N GLY A 528 18.74 -2.24 -11.97
CA GLY A 528 19.23 -2.35 -13.34
C GLY A 528 18.53 -3.47 -14.10
N ALA A 529 18.61 -3.50 -15.41
CA ALA A 529 17.89 -4.43 -16.30
C ALA A 529 17.97 -5.92 -15.89
N GLY A 530 18.97 -6.33 -15.13
CA GLY A 530 19.15 -7.69 -14.61
C GLY A 530 18.35 -8.00 -13.33
N GLU A 531 17.92 -6.99 -12.56
CA GLU A 531 17.16 -7.13 -11.31
C GLU A 531 15.70 -6.70 -11.45
N ALA A 532 15.32 -6.02 -12.53
CA ALA A 532 13.99 -5.44 -12.71
C ALA A 532 12.89 -6.46 -13.01
N GLY A 533 13.21 -7.73 -13.19
CA GLY A 533 12.22 -8.79 -13.45
C GLY A 533 11.46 -8.63 -14.76
N TRP A 534 12.02 -7.94 -15.76
CA TRP A 534 11.49 -7.84 -17.13
C TRP A 534 12.58 -8.05 -18.18
N ASN A 535 12.15 -8.50 -19.36
CA ASN A 535 13.01 -8.66 -20.54
C ASN A 535 12.26 -8.21 -21.81
N VAL A 536 13.01 -7.66 -22.76
CA VAL A 536 12.53 -7.25 -24.09
C VAL A 536 13.51 -7.77 -25.14
N ASP A 537 13.02 -8.53 -26.10
CA ASP A 537 13.89 -9.13 -27.12
C ASP A 537 14.37 -8.07 -28.13
N LYS A 538 13.53 -7.05 -28.45
CA LYS A 538 13.86 -5.98 -29.38
C LYS A 538 13.14 -4.69 -29.01
N GLN A 539 13.84 -3.55 -29.17
CA GLN A 539 13.30 -2.21 -28.98
C GLN A 539 13.72 -1.31 -30.16
N GLU A 540 12.79 -0.50 -30.68
CA GLU A 540 13.01 0.40 -31.81
C GLU A 540 12.35 1.77 -31.61
N GLY A 541 12.95 2.83 -32.11
CA GLY A 541 12.42 4.21 -32.10
C GLY A 541 12.69 4.99 -30.80
N PHE A 542 13.34 4.42 -29.82
CA PHE A 542 13.55 5.02 -28.50
C PHE A 542 14.54 6.19 -28.49
N ASP A 543 15.42 6.30 -29.50
CA ASP A 543 16.36 7.42 -29.67
C ASP A 543 15.64 8.76 -29.92
N ALA A 544 14.37 8.71 -30.33
CA ALA A 544 13.55 9.90 -30.49
C ALA A 544 13.10 10.56 -29.19
N VAL A 545 13.28 9.87 -28.03
CA VAL A 545 12.87 10.36 -26.72
C VAL A 545 14.07 10.87 -25.94
N SER A 546 14.11 12.16 -25.67
CA SER A 546 15.19 12.81 -24.94
C SER A 546 14.97 12.86 -23.44
N ARG A 547 13.72 12.80 -22.98
CA ARG A 547 13.35 12.93 -21.56
C ARG A 547 12.11 12.11 -21.22
N VAL A 548 12.11 11.50 -20.05
CA VAL A 548 10.97 10.77 -19.48
C VAL A 548 10.51 11.43 -18.20
N VAL A 549 9.22 11.66 -18.07
CA VAL A 549 8.58 12.14 -16.83
C VAL A 549 7.53 11.14 -16.43
N GLN A 550 7.70 10.52 -15.28
CA GLN A 550 6.74 9.58 -14.72
C GLN A 550 5.96 10.24 -13.58
N ILE A 551 4.63 10.31 -13.72
CA ILE A 551 3.72 10.81 -12.68
C ILE A 551 3.03 9.61 -12.06
N THR A 552 3.11 9.47 -10.73
CA THR A 552 2.50 8.39 -9.97
C THR A 552 1.32 8.87 -9.13
N GLN A 553 0.48 7.96 -8.65
CA GLN A 553 -0.62 8.25 -7.72
C GLN A 553 -0.17 8.40 -6.25
N LYS A 554 1.13 8.51 -6.00
CA LYS A 554 1.64 8.71 -4.63
C LYS A 554 1.20 10.07 -4.10
N PRO A 555 0.84 10.16 -2.80
CA PRO A 555 0.48 11.45 -2.20
C PRO A 555 1.61 12.47 -2.34
N ILE A 556 1.24 13.72 -2.62
CA ILE A 556 2.16 14.84 -2.69
C ILE A 556 2.68 15.14 -1.26
N GLY A 557 4.01 15.14 -1.09
CA GLY A 557 4.67 15.56 0.14
C GLY A 557 4.99 14.42 1.10
N ARG A 558 6.26 14.38 1.53
CA ARG A 558 6.81 13.34 2.43
C ARG A 558 6.64 13.66 3.92
N THR A 559 6.27 14.87 4.25
CA THR A 559 6.16 15.32 5.63
C THR A 559 4.88 16.12 5.86
N PRO A 560 4.36 16.16 7.10
CA PRO A 560 3.22 17.02 7.46
C PRO A 560 3.43 18.51 7.19
N ARG A 561 4.67 18.92 6.89
CA ARG A 561 5.06 20.30 6.57
C ARG A 561 5.05 20.59 5.06
N SER A 562 4.89 19.58 4.22
CA SER A 562 4.82 19.76 2.77
C SER A 562 3.49 20.40 2.40
N THR A 563 3.54 21.51 1.66
CA THR A 563 2.37 22.21 1.14
C THR A 563 2.41 22.18 -0.38
N LEU A 564 1.27 22.42 -1.05
CA LEU A 564 1.21 22.51 -2.50
C LEU A 564 2.21 23.54 -3.05
N ALA A 565 2.35 24.68 -2.37
CA ALA A 565 3.28 25.75 -2.76
C ALA A 565 4.77 25.35 -2.66
N THR A 566 5.13 24.52 -1.66
CA THR A 566 6.50 23.99 -1.54
C THR A 566 6.76 22.90 -2.58
N TYR A 567 5.79 22.06 -2.85
CA TYR A 567 5.91 21.00 -3.85
C TYR A 567 6.04 21.54 -5.30
N THR A 568 5.26 22.57 -5.63
CA THR A 568 5.28 23.20 -6.96
C THR A 568 6.42 24.19 -7.16
N GLY A 569 7.27 24.41 -6.15
CA GLY A 569 8.34 25.43 -6.18
C GLY A 569 7.84 26.88 -6.17
N LEU A 570 6.54 27.12 -6.10
CA LEU A 570 5.97 28.48 -6.05
C LEU A 570 6.45 29.26 -4.82
N PHE A 571 6.69 28.57 -3.71
CA PHE A 571 7.14 29.18 -2.48
C PHE A 571 8.58 29.71 -2.55
N ASP A 572 9.41 29.15 -3.44
CA ASP A 572 10.79 29.63 -3.63
C ASP A 572 10.84 30.96 -4.34
N GLY A 573 9.91 31.21 -5.27
CA GLY A 573 9.69 32.54 -5.87
C GLY A 573 9.26 33.58 -4.83
N VAL A 574 8.34 33.19 -3.95
CA VAL A 574 7.86 34.06 -2.86
C VAL A 574 9.02 34.38 -1.88
N ARG A 575 9.80 33.37 -1.45
CA ARG A 575 10.95 33.56 -0.56
C ARG A 575 12.03 34.48 -1.12
N LYS A 576 12.20 34.51 -2.45
CA LYS A 576 13.17 35.43 -3.10
C LYS A 576 12.67 36.88 -3.14
N LEU A 577 11.36 37.09 -3.02
CA LEU A 577 10.75 38.42 -3.02
C LEU A 577 10.74 39.06 -1.61
N PHE A 578 10.71 38.26 -0.54
CA PHE A 578 10.78 38.67 0.87
C PHE A 578 12.15 38.39 1.49
#